data_f3938e42efdea11b2a0d88d6d9e27c97
#
_entry.id   f3938e42efdea11b2a0d88d6d9e27c97
#
_cell.length_a   1.000
_cell.length_b   1.000
_cell.length_c   1.000
_cell.angle_alpha   90.00
_cell.angle_beta   90.00
_cell.angle_gamma   90.00
#
_symmetry.space_group_name_H-M   'P 1'
#
loop_
_entity.id
_entity.type
_entity.pdbx_description
1 polymer ?
#
loop_
_entity_poly.entity_id
_entity_poly.type
_entity_poly.pdbx_seq_one_letter_code
_entity_poly.pdbx_strand_id
1 'polypeptide(L)'
;MKTYTVHLIRHAMTKENTEGKYIGQTDVEPTKEGLAQIKNLMDENEGYPYADVVISSPLKRCTETAKLIYPEKEPVIMQDLIEYDFGDFEGMTADELKDLDTFKDWISGAHPEEPVPFGESQKEFNDRICKCFIRIIEGIIKSGTRSTAIITHGGVIMSLMAAFAIPEAPMHEWLTPNGCGYTLRIDPTVWRMGQKLEAFAECPPIPQQIDAEREMWDTFDFDPDKDDFDISEYIDDYTDYEDDSFS
;
A
#
# COMPACT_ATOMS: atom_id res chain seq x y z
N MET A 1 -11.53 23.03 12.11
CA MET A 1 -11.98 21.74 11.57
C MET A 1 -11.04 20.66 12.14
N LYS A 2 -11.53 19.48 12.54
CA LYS A 2 -10.64 18.42 13.00
C LYS A 2 -10.03 17.73 11.77
N THR A 3 -8.72 17.71 11.69
CA THR A 3 -7.96 17.03 10.65
C THR A 3 -7.29 15.81 11.28
N TYR A 4 -7.26 14.70 10.57
CA TYR A 4 -6.60 13.48 10.97
C TYR A 4 -5.52 13.12 9.97
N THR A 5 -4.59 12.26 10.36
CA THR A 5 -3.52 11.78 9.47
C THR A 5 -3.47 10.27 9.44
N VAL A 6 -3.16 9.71 8.28
CA VAL A 6 -2.78 8.32 8.13
C VAL A 6 -1.42 8.26 7.40
N HIS A 7 -0.52 7.42 7.91
CA HIS A 7 0.83 7.22 7.38
C HIS A 7 0.90 5.82 6.79
N LEU A 8 1.03 5.72 5.48
CA LEU A 8 1.26 4.46 4.78
C LEU A 8 2.77 4.24 4.70
N ILE A 9 3.27 3.12 5.22
CA ILE A 9 4.71 2.84 5.30
C ILE A 9 4.95 1.44 4.73
N ARG A 10 5.86 1.34 3.74
CA ARG A 10 6.30 0.07 3.19
C ARG A 10 7.20 -0.67 4.18
N HIS A 11 7.02 -1.97 4.32
CA HIS A 11 7.84 -2.83 5.17
C HIS A 11 9.34 -2.70 4.88
N ALA A 12 10.18 -3.10 5.84
CA ALA A 12 11.63 -3.18 5.68
C ALA A 12 12.03 -4.20 4.60
N MET A 13 13.17 -3.97 3.96
CA MET A 13 13.68 -4.75 2.84
C MET A 13 13.86 -6.23 3.21
N THR A 14 13.43 -7.11 2.31
CA THR A 14 13.64 -8.57 2.39
C THR A 14 14.74 -8.99 1.41
N LYS A 15 15.18 -10.24 1.51
CA LYS A 15 16.17 -10.79 0.58
C LYS A 15 15.65 -10.78 -0.86
N GLU A 16 14.40 -11.13 -1.04
CA GLU A 16 13.74 -11.23 -2.35
C GLU A 16 13.63 -9.85 -3.00
N ASN A 17 13.39 -8.78 -2.21
CA ASN A 17 13.42 -7.40 -2.74
C ASN A 17 14.80 -7.06 -3.32
N THR A 18 15.91 -7.48 -2.67
CA THR A 18 17.26 -7.24 -3.20
C THR A 18 17.57 -8.04 -4.47
N GLU A 19 16.84 -9.12 -4.70
CA GLU A 19 16.95 -9.97 -5.89
C GLU A 19 15.96 -9.53 -7.00
N GLY A 20 15.14 -8.50 -6.79
CA GLY A 20 14.15 -8.02 -7.76
C GLY A 20 13.00 -9.00 -8.01
N LYS A 21 12.67 -9.84 -7.02
CA LYS A 21 11.65 -10.88 -7.13
C LYS A 21 10.28 -10.36 -6.70
N TYR A 22 9.24 -10.81 -7.38
CA TYR A 22 7.87 -10.65 -6.94
C TYR A 22 7.63 -11.49 -5.69
N ILE A 23 7.24 -10.86 -4.60
CA ILE A 23 6.89 -11.51 -3.33
C ILE A 23 5.60 -10.90 -2.81
N GLY A 24 4.55 -11.66 -2.87
CA GLY A 24 3.22 -11.30 -2.42
C GLY A 24 2.89 -11.89 -1.06
N GLN A 25 2.19 -13.02 -1.03
CA GLN A 25 1.68 -13.61 0.20
C GLN A 25 2.65 -14.57 0.89
N THR A 26 3.76 -14.93 0.25
CA THR A 26 4.83 -15.70 0.91
C THR A 26 5.36 -14.92 2.12
N ASP A 27 5.33 -15.56 3.30
CA ASP A 27 5.70 -14.94 4.57
C ASP A 27 7.21 -14.96 4.82
N VAL A 28 7.90 -13.99 4.24
CA VAL A 28 9.35 -13.78 4.39
C VAL A 28 9.66 -12.74 5.48
N GLU A 29 10.81 -12.90 6.12
CA GLU A 29 11.31 -11.98 7.15
C GLU A 29 12.13 -10.83 6.51
N PRO A 30 12.15 -9.63 7.12
CA PRO A 30 13.07 -8.59 6.69
C PRO A 30 14.51 -9.00 6.95
N THR A 31 15.44 -8.51 6.11
CA THR A 31 16.86 -8.73 6.33
C THR A 31 17.39 -7.88 7.48
N LYS A 32 18.55 -8.24 8.03
CA LYS A 32 19.23 -7.42 9.04
C LYS A 32 19.61 -6.05 8.47
N GLU A 33 20.01 -6.02 7.23
CA GLU A 33 20.35 -4.81 6.47
C GLU A 33 19.11 -3.93 6.26
N GLY A 34 17.94 -4.54 5.94
CA GLY A 34 16.67 -3.83 5.82
C GLY A 34 16.22 -3.21 7.15
N LEU A 35 16.36 -3.94 8.26
CA LEU A 35 16.07 -3.39 9.58
C LEU A 35 17.08 -2.29 10.00
N ALA A 36 18.35 -2.43 9.60
CA ALA A 36 19.35 -1.38 9.83
C ALA A 36 19.04 -0.12 9.01
N GLN A 37 18.56 -0.26 7.77
CA GLN A 37 18.10 0.85 6.94
C GLN A 37 16.96 1.62 7.61
N ILE A 38 15.96 0.93 8.18
CA ILE A 38 14.89 1.58 8.96
C ILE A 38 15.46 2.43 10.10
N LYS A 39 16.46 1.89 10.85
CA LYS A 39 17.10 2.64 11.94
C LYS A 39 17.81 3.89 11.44
N ASN A 40 18.54 3.79 10.31
CA ASN A 40 19.19 4.93 9.71
C ASN A 40 18.17 6.01 9.30
N LEU A 41 17.04 5.60 8.69
CA LEU A 41 15.96 6.52 8.35
C LEU A 41 15.37 7.20 9.60
N MET A 42 15.26 6.48 10.72
CA MET A 42 14.83 7.07 12.00
C MET A 42 15.83 8.10 12.52
N ASP A 43 17.14 7.81 12.45
CA ASP A 43 18.20 8.69 12.94
C ASP A 43 18.32 9.96 12.06
N GLU A 44 18.18 9.81 10.75
CA GLU A 44 18.30 10.91 9.77
C GLU A 44 17.09 11.86 9.76
N ASN A 45 15.91 11.38 10.14
CA ASN A 45 14.64 12.10 10.02
C ASN A 45 13.95 12.39 11.37
N GLU A 46 14.69 12.33 12.49
CA GLU A 46 14.10 12.50 13.84
C GLU A 46 12.97 11.50 14.15
N GLY A 47 13.02 10.31 13.54
CA GLY A 47 12.05 9.25 13.67
C GLY A 47 10.94 9.27 12.61
N TYR A 48 10.01 8.35 12.75
CA TYR A 48 8.75 8.33 12.00
C TYR A 48 7.69 9.20 12.69
N PRO A 49 6.67 9.64 11.95
CA PRO A 49 5.57 10.40 12.56
C PRO A 49 4.95 9.64 13.74
N TYR A 50 4.57 10.39 14.76
CA TYR A 50 3.84 9.81 15.90
C TYR A 50 2.50 9.21 15.42
N ALA A 51 2.14 8.05 15.97
CA ALA A 51 0.87 7.40 15.72
C ALA A 51 0.16 7.04 17.03
N ASP A 52 -1.12 7.39 17.14
CA ASP A 52 -1.99 6.95 18.23
C ASP A 52 -2.27 5.45 18.12
N VAL A 53 -2.49 4.98 16.90
CA VAL A 53 -2.77 3.59 16.52
C VAL A 53 -1.81 3.15 15.43
N VAL A 54 -1.33 1.92 15.54
CA VAL A 54 -0.52 1.25 14.51
C VAL A 54 -1.32 0.08 13.98
N ILE A 55 -1.44 0.00 12.66
CA ILE A 55 -2.07 -1.10 11.93
C ILE A 55 -0.98 -1.79 11.11
N SER A 56 -1.05 -3.09 10.93
CA SER A 56 -0.07 -3.84 10.14
C SER A 56 -0.74 -4.93 9.30
N SER A 57 -0.20 -5.15 8.10
CA SER A 57 -0.37 -6.40 7.39
C SER A 57 0.07 -7.56 8.29
N PRO A 58 -0.51 -8.78 8.15
CA PRO A 58 -0.15 -9.94 8.98
C PRO A 58 1.26 -10.47 8.73
N LEU A 59 1.87 -10.16 7.57
CA LEU A 59 3.15 -10.75 7.19
C LEU A 59 4.32 -10.26 8.06
N LYS A 60 5.25 -11.15 8.38
CA LYS A 60 6.37 -10.89 9.28
C LYS A 60 7.17 -9.65 8.91
N ARG A 61 7.45 -9.43 7.61
CA ARG A 61 8.16 -8.23 7.17
C ARG A 61 7.47 -6.93 7.58
N CYS A 62 6.13 -6.92 7.66
CA CYS A 62 5.37 -5.76 8.14
C CYS A 62 5.34 -5.68 9.68
N THR A 63 5.04 -6.79 10.35
CA THR A 63 4.94 -6.81 11.82
C THR A 63 6.28 -6.53 12.49
N GLU A 64 7.40 -7.03 11.96
CA GLU A 64 8.75 -6.73 12.47
C GLU A 64 9.13 -5.25 12.21
N THR A 65 8.75 -4.70 11.05
CA THR A 65 8.91 -3.27 10.78
C THR A 65 8.10 -2.42 11.74
N ALA A 66 6.83 -2.78 11.97
CA ALA A 66 5.96 -2.06 12.91
C ALA A 66 6.55 -2.05 14.34
N LYS A 67 7.03 -3.18 14.83
CA LYS A 67 7.68 -3.31 16.15
C LYS A 67 8.95 -2.47 16.25
N LEU A 68 9.72 -2.36 15.16
CA LEU A 68 10.94 -1.57 15.16
C LEU A 68 10.65 -0.06 15.19
N ILE A 69 9.68 0.40 14.38
CA ILE A 69 9.34 1.83 14.29
C ILE A 69 8.55 2.30 15.52
N TYR A 70 7.63 1.47 16.02
CA TYR A 70 6.71 1.80 17.11
C TYR A 70 6.77 0.76 18.26
N PRO A 71 7.91 0.65 18.95
CA PRO A 71 8.15 -0.43 19.93
C PRO A 71 7.16 -0.43 21.12
N GLU A 72 6.56 0.71 21.42
CA GLU A 72 5.59 0.87 22.52
C GLU A 72 4.14 0.61 22.09
N LYS A 73 3.91 0.21 20.83
CA LYS A 73 2.57 -0.03 20.28
C LYS A 73 2.40 -1.49 19.88
N GLU A 74 1.27 -2.07 20.25
CA GLU A 74 0.87 -3.37 19.71
C GLU A 74 0.08 -3.13 18.41
N PRO A 75 0.56 -3.61 17.24
CA PRO A 75 -0.12 -3.37 15.98
C PRO A 75 -1.46 -4.12 15.88
N VAL A 76 -2.49 -3.43 15.40
CA VAL A 76 -3.74 -4.06 14.99
C VAL A 76 -3.51 -4.77 13.65
N ILE A 77 -3.66 -6.07 13.61
CA ILE A 77 -3.43 -6.87 12.39
C ILE A 77 -4.69 -6.86 11.51
N MET A 78 -4.50 -6.44 10.25
CA MET A 78 -5.56 -6.41 9.24
C MET A 78 -5.19 -7.35 8.09
N GLN A 79 -5.93 -8.46 7.93
CA GLN A 79 -5.66 -9.48 6.92
C GLN A 79 -5.75 -8.92 5.49
N ASP A 80 -6.73 -8.06 5.25
CA ASP A 80 -6.97 -7.47 3.93
C ASP A 80 -5.87 -6.49 3.47
N LEU A 81 -4.90 -6.14 4.33
CA LEU A 81 -3.72 -5.35 3.96
C LEU A 81 -2.52 -6.17 3.50
N ILE A 82 -2.70 -7.48 3.28
CA ILE A 82 -1.67 -8.37 2.71
C ILE A 82 -1.38 -7.98 1.25
N GLU A 83 -0.16 -8.25 0.77
CA GLU A 83 0.25 -7.95 -0.60
C GLU A 83 -0.52 -8.79 -1.62
N TYR A 84 -0.40 -8.43 -2.90
CA TYR A 84 -0.93 -9.15 -4.04
C TYR A 84 -0.52 -10.63 -3.99
N ASP A 85 -1.47 -11.52 -4.26
CA ASP A 85 -1.16 -12.95 -4.42
C ASP A 85 -0.66 -13.19 -5.85
N PHE A 86 0.67 -13.21 -5.98
CA PHE A 86 1.31 -13.39 -7.28
C PHE A 86 1.26 -14.84 -7.81
N GLY A 87 0.71 -15.79 -7.05
CA GLY A 87 0.58 -17.19 -7.48
C GLY A 87 1.89 -17.76 -8.05
N ASP A 88 1.85 -18.23 -9.30
CA ASP A 88 3.03 -18.80 -9.97
C ASP A 88 4.16 -17.80 -10.25
N PHE A 89 3.92 -16.49 -10.11
CA PHE A 89 4.98 -15.48 -10.26
C PHE A 89 5.77 -15.27 -8.97
N GLU A 90 5.35 -15.84 -7.83
CA GLU A 90 6.05 -15.73 -6.55
C GLU A 90 7.50 -16.24 -6.66
N GLY A 91 8.43 -15.42 -6.20
CA GLY A 91 9.87 -15.75 -6.17
C GLY A 91 10.60 -15.63 -7.50
N MET A 92 9.92 -15.18 -8.56
CA MET A 92 10.51 -14.93 -9.88
C MET A 92 10.76 -13.43 -10.10
N THR A 93 11.74 -13.12 -10.95
CA THR A 93 12.04 -11.76 -11.38
C THR A 93 11.23 -11.39 -12.64
N ALA A 94 11.12 -10.10 -12.95
CA ALA A 94 10.51 -9.65 -14.20
C ALA A 94 11.21 -10.24 -15.44
N ASP A 95 12.53 -10.37 -15.41
CA ASP A 95 13.31 -10.98 -16.50
C ASP A 95 12.98 -12.45 -16.73
N GLU A 96 12.69 -13.21 -15.68
CA GLU A 96 12.27 -14.62 -15.77
C GLU A 96 10.83 -14.76 -16.27
N LEU A 97 9.99 -13.76 -16.05
CA LEU A 97 8.55 -13.75 -16.38
C LEU A 97 8.23 -13.11 -17.75
N LYS A 98 9.08 -12.22 -18.26
CA LYS A 98 8.81 -11.35 -19.42
C LYS A 98 8.33 -12.04 -20.71
N ASP A 99 8.66 -13.32 -20.89
CA ASP A 99 8.27 -14.10 -22.05
C ASP A 99 6.92 -14.81 -21.89
N LEU A 100 6.37 -14.85 -20.67
CA LEU A 100 5.07 -15.46 -20.37
C LEU A 100 3.93 -14.51 -20.81
N ASP A 101 3.00 -15.01 -21.60
CA ASP A 101 1.85 -14.21 -22.06
C ASP A 101 0.97 -13.80 -20.88
N THR A 102 0.76 -14.67 -19.89
CA THR A 102 0.02 -14.36 -18.65
C THR A 102 0.65 -13.22 -17.85
N PHE A 103 1.99 -13.10 -17.86
CA PHE A 103 2.68 -12.01 -17.21
C PHE A 103 2.54 -10.69 -17.98
N LYS A 104 2.60 -10.74 -19.34
CA LYS A 104 2.38 -9.57 -20.19
C LYS A 104 0.95 -9.04 -20.02
N ASP A 105 -0.04 -9.94 -20.00
CA ASP A 105 -1.44 -9.57 -19.79
C ASP A 105 -1.65 -8.94 -18.42
N TRP A 106 -1.03 -9.51 -17.36
CA TRP A 106 -1.11 -8.97 -16.00
C TRP A 106 -0.47 -7.58 -15.90
N ILE A 107 0.76 -7.40 -16.42
CA ILE A 107 1.49 -6.13 -16.28
C ILE A 107 0.87 -5.01 -17.14
N SER A 108 0.22 -5.36 -18.26
CA SER A 108 -0.48 -4.41 -19.12
C SER A 108 -1.87 -4.01 -18.62
N GLY A 109 -2.37 -4.66 -17.54
CA GLY A 109 -3.73 -4.42 -17.05
C GLY A 109 -4.83 -4.81 -18.04
N ALA A 110 -4.51 -5.56 -19.10
CA ALA A 110 -5.45 -5.88 -20.19
C ALA A 110 -6.68 -6.68 -19.71
N HIS A 111 -6.51 -7.49 -18.66
CA HIS A 111 -7.54 -8.38 -18.13
C HIS A 111 -7.59 -8.32 -16.60
N PRO A 112 -8.02 -7.20 -15.98
CA PRO A 112 -7.96 -6.99 -14.53
C PRO A 112 -8.83 -7.96 -13.73
N GLU A 113 -9.83 -8.58 -14.36
CA GLU A 113 -10.70 -9.62 -13.76
C GLU A 113 -10.07 -11.01 -13.74
N GLU A 114 -9.04 -11.25 -14.58
CA GLU A 114 -8.43 -12.57 -14.69
C GLU A 114 -7.31 -12.73 -13.64
N PRO A 115 -7.40 -13.77 -12.79
CA PRO A 115 -6.34 -14.00 -11.80
C PRO A 115 -5.06 -14.47 -12.48
N VAL A 116 -3.92 -14.10 -11.90
CA VAL A 116 -2.66 -14.77 -12.23
C VAL A 116 -2.76 -16.26 -11.87
N PRO A 117 -2.02 -17.15 -12.56
CA PRO A 117 -2.10 -18.58 -12.26
C PRO A 117 -1.87 -18.87 -10.78
N PHE A 118 -2.85 -19.50 -10.11
CA PHE A 118 -2.87 -19.82 -8.67
C PHE A 118 -2.79 -18.61 -7.72
N GLY A 119 -3.02 -17.38 -8.19
CA GLY A 119 -3.05 -16.17 -7.40
C GLY A 119 -4.39 -15.43 -7.50
N GLU A 120 -4.40 -14.14 -7.23
CA GLU A 120 -5.59 -13.28 -7.33
C GLU A 120 -5.59 -12.42 -8.60
N SER A 121 -6.75 -11.90 -8.99
CA SER A 121 -6.87 -10.88 -10.04
C SER A 121 -6.56 -9.48 -9.50
N GLN A 122 -6.24 -8.54 -10.39
CA GLN A 122 -6.04 -7.14 -10.00
C GLN A 122 -7.29 -6.56 -9.36
N LYS A 123 -8.46 -6.94 -9.87
CA LYS A 123 -9.75 -6.51 -9.29
C LYS A 123 -9.94 -7.05 -7.88
N GLU A 124 -9.74 -8.34 -7.64
CA GLU A 124 -9.86 -8.93 -6.30
C GLU A 124 -8.91 -8.26 -5.30
N PHE A 125 -7.66 -8.02 -5.72
CA PHE A 125 -6.69 -7.30 -4.91
C PHE A 125 -7.19 -5.89 -4.55
N ASN A 126 -7.54 -5.09 -5.56
CA ASN A 126 -8.01 -3.73 -5.37
C ASN A 126 -9.27 -3.66 -4.52
N ASP A 127 -10.23 -4.55 -4.77
CA ASP A 127 -11.48 -4.65 -3.99
C ASP A 127 -11.21 -4.84 -2.49
N ARG A 128 -10.37 -5.82 -2.13
CA ARG A 128 -10.13 -6.10 -0.71
C ARG A 128 -9.37 -5.00 0.00
N ILE A 129 -8.32 -4.43 -0.64
CA ILE A 129 -7.52 -3.37 0.00
C ILE A 129 -8.31 -2.07 0.12
N CYS A 130 -9.06 -1.67 -0.92
CA CYS A 130 -9.89 -0.46 -0.88
C CYS A 130 -11.00 -0.58 0.16
N LYS A 131 -11.73 -1.69 0.22
CA LYS A 131 -12.75 -1.95 1.24
C LYS A 131 -12.16 -1.91 2.65
N CYS A 132 -10.98 -2.49 2.85
CA CYS A 132 -10.26 -2.42 4.12
C CYS A 132 -9.88 -0.98 4.48
N PHE A 133 -9.32 -0.24 3.53
CA PHE A 133 -8.87 1.13 3.77
C PHE A 133 -10.03 2.09 4.07
N ILE A 134 -11.15 1.99 3.35
CA ILE A 134 -12.36 2.75 3.63
C ILE A 134 -12.82 2.53 5.08
N ARG A 135 -12.89 1.27 5.54
CA ARG A 135 -13.25 0.94 6.92
C ARG A 135 -12.28 1.56 7.93
N ILE A 136 -10.98 1.59 7.63
CA ILE A 136 -9.97 2.22 8.48
C ILE A 136 -10.21 3.73 8.57
N ILE A 137 -10.38 4.42 7.44
CA ILE A 137 -10.60 5.88 7.42
C ILE A 137 -11.89 6.26 8.15
N GLU A 138 -12.97 5.53 7.94
CA GLU A 138 -14.24 5.74 8.66
C GLU A 138 -14.08 5.49 10.16
N GLY A 139 -13.34 4.45 10.54
CA GLY A 139 -12.99 4.18 11.94
C GLY A 139 -12.20 5.32 12.58
N ILE A 140 -11.21 5.89 11.88
CA ILE A 140 -10.43 7.06 12.31
C ILE A 140 -11.36 8.27 12.54
N ILE A 141 -12.22 8.56 11.57
CA ILE A 141 -13.16 9.70 11.67
C ILE A 141 -14.14 9.49 12.82
N LYS A 142 -14.72 8.29 12.98
CA LYS A 142 -15.70 7.95 14.01
C LYS A 142 -15.10 7.97 15.42
N SER A 143 -13.90 7.42 15.60
CA SER A 143 -13.21 7.40 16.91
C SER A 143 -12.60 8.74 17.29
N GLY A 144 -12.26 9.57 16.29
CA GLY A 144 -11.52 10.81 16.49
C GLY A 144 -10.01 10.57 16.73
N THR A 145 -9.47 9.41 16.36
CA THR A 145 -8.04 9.08 16.38
C THR A 145 -7.27 10.07 15.50
N ARG A 146 -6.28 10.75 16.04
CA ARG A 146 -5.64 11.87 15.32
C ARG A 146 -4.61 11.42 14.30
N SER A 147 -3.90 10.35 14.60
CA SER A 147 -2.81 9.85 13.77
C SER A 147 -2.78 8.33 13.79
N THR A 148 -2.70 7.70 12.62
CA THR A 148 -2.65 6.25 12.45
C THR A 148 -1.51 5.90 11.50
N ALA A 149 -0.65 4.96 11.87
CA ALA A 149 0.33 4.38 10.97
C ALA A 149 -0.15 3.02 10.45
N ILE A 150 0.04 2.77 9.17
CA ILE A 150 -0.28 1.50 8.49
C ILE A 150 1.01 0.97 7.87
N ILE A 151 1.50 -0.15 8.37
CA ILE A 151 2.68 -0.81 7.83
C ILE A 151 2.21 -1.91 6.87
N THR A 152 2.53 -1.75 5.59
CA THR A 152 2.04 -2.62 4.52
C THR A 152 3.06 -2.76 3.39
N HIS A 153 2.66 -2.96 2.15
CA HIS A 153 3.46 -3.38 1.01
C HIS A 153 3.45 -2.35 -0.12
N GLY A 154 4.37 -2.53 -1.07
CA GLY A 154 4.51 -1.61 -2.20
C GLY A 154 3.27 -1.55 -3.08
N GLY A 155 2.75 -2.70 -3.51
CA GLY A 155 1.55 -2.78 -4.35
C GLY A 155 0.33 -2.19 -3.66
N VAL A 156 0.14 -2.49 -2.36
CA VAL A 156 -0.96 -1.93 -1.56
C VAL A 156 -0.87 -0.40 -1.49
N ILE A 157 0.32 0.15 -1.21
CA ILE A 157 0.50 1.62 -1.12
C ILE A 157 0.21 2.27 -2.47
N MET A 158 0.81 1.77 -3.56
CA MET A 158 0.61 2.31 -4.89
C MET A 158 -0.87 2.34 -5.29
N SER A 159 -1.58 1.22 -5.09
CA SER A 159 -3.01 1.13 -5.42
C SER A 159 -3.88 2.05 -4.56
N LEU A 160 -3.64 2.11 -3.23
CA LEU A 160 -4.38 3.01 -2.35
C LEU A 160 -4.13 4.49 -2.68
N MET A 161 -2.89 4.85 -3.01
CA MET A 161 -2.55 6.21 -3.40
C MET A 161 -3.20 6.58 -4.73
N ALA A 162 -3.17 5.72 -5.74
CA ALA A 162 -3.85 5.95 -7.02
C ALA A 162 -5.36 6.12 -6.83
N ALA A 163 -5.98 5.31 -5.96
CA ALA A 163 -7.42 5.37 -5.71
C ALA A 163 -7.85 6.61 -4.93
N PHE A 164 -7.13 6.97 -3.86
CA PHE A 164 -7.63 7.91 -2.84
C PHE A 164 -6.87 9.24 -2.76
N ALA A 165 -5.64 9.35 -3.30
CA ALA A 165 -4.83 10.55 -3.10
C ALA A 165 -5.27 11.76 -3.96
N ILE A 166 -5.05 12.95 -3.43
CA ILE A 166 -5.05 14.22 -4.16
C ILE A 166 -3.68 14.89 -3.91
N PRO A 167 -2.93 15.32 -4.95
CA PRO A 167 -3.28 15.24 -6.37
C PRO A 167 -3.37 13.80 -6.88
N GLU A 168 -4.23 13.60 -7.88
CA GLU A 168 -4.32 12.32 -8.58
C GLU A 168 -3.06 12.11 -9.42
N ALA A 169 -2.53 10.88 -9.39
CA ALA A 169 -1.38 10.49 -10.20
C ALA A 169 -1.48 8.99 -10.52
N PRO A 170 -0.89 8.53 -11.64
CA PRO A 170 -0.82 7.13 -11.99
C PRO A 170 -0.18 6.28 -10.89
N MET A 171 -0.57 5.01 -10.80
CA MET A 171 -0.13 4.08 -9.75
C MET A 171 1.40 4.02 -9.60
N HIS A 172 2.15 3.98 -10.71
CA HIS A 172 3.61 3.88 -10.70
C HIS A 172 4.33 5.10 -10.11
N GLU A 173 3.72 6.30 -10.16
CA GLU A 173 4.29 7.50 -9.53
C GLU A 173 4.29 7.42 -8.00
N TRP A 174 3.47 6.52 -7.42
CA TRP A 174 3.41 6.28 -5.99
C TRP A 174 4.36 5.18 -5.50
N LEU A 175 5.28 4.73 -6.36
CA LEU A 175 6.31 3.79 -5.95
C LEU A 175 7.15 4.36 -4.82
N THR A 176 7.34 3.56 -3.76
CA THR A 176 8.09 3.98 -2.58
C THR A 176 9.09 2.89 -2.15
N PRO A 177 10.30 3.28 -1.69
CA PRO A 177 11.28 2.31 -1.18
C PRO A 177 10.84 1.67 0.12
N ASN A 178 11.50 0.57 0.45
CA ASN A 178 11.32 -0.09 1.74
C ASN A 178 11.60 0.88 2.89
N GLY A 179 10.71 0.92 3.86
CA GLY A 179 10.76 1.84 5.00
C GLY A 179 10.22 3.24 4.74
N CYS A 180 9.93 3.61 3.49
CA CYS A 180 9.34 4.89 3.14
C CYS A 180 7.85 4.76 2.82
N GLY A 181 7.20 5.89 2.59
CA GLY A 181 5.79 5.94 2.25
C GLY A 181 5.23 7.34 2.24
N TYR A 182 3.94 7.47 2.54
CA TYR A 182 3.21 8.73 2.41
C TYR A 182 2.36 9.03 3.63
N THR A 183 2.28 10.30 3.97
CA THR A 183 1.35 10.85 4.95
C THR A 183 0.16 11.46 4.21
N LEU A 184 -1.03 10.94 4.47
CA LEU A 184 -2.29 11.44 3.96
C LEU A 184 -3.04 12.22 5.05
N ARG A 185 -3.59 13.37 4.67
CA ARG A 185 -4.45 14.17 5.53
C ARG A 185 -5.92 13.86 5.23
N ILE A 186 -6.67 13.56 6.28
CA ILE A 186 -8.09 13.25 6.22
C ILE A 186 -8.89 14.49 6.62
N ASP A 187 -9.62 15.07 5.68
CA ASP A 187 -10.69 16.02 5.95
C ASP A 187 -12.02 15.26 5.85
N PRO A 188 -12.80 15.15 6.96
CA PRO A 188 -14.04 14.40 6.93
C PRO A 188 -15.10 14.93 5.95
N THR A 189 -14.97 16.19 5.54
CA THR A 189 -15.89 16.76 4.55
C THR A 189 -15.52 16.31 3.15
N VAL A 190 -14.24 16.40 2.80
CA VAL A 190 -13.72 15.93 1.51
C VAL A 190 -13.94 14.42 1.37
N TRP A 191 -13.66 13.66 2.44
CA TRP A 191 -13.90 12.21 2.45
C TRP A 191 -15.36 11.85 2.13
N ARG A 192 -16.32 12.51 2.77
CA ARG A 192 -17.76 12.26 2.53
C ARG A 192 -18.24 12.69 1.14
N MET A 193 -17.54 13.61 0.48
CA MET A 193 -17.92 14.10 -0.84
C MET A 193 -17.40 13.24 -2.00
N GLY A 194 -16.26 12.58 -1.82
CA GLY A 194 -15.63 11.85 -2.90
C GLY A 194 -14.53 10.85 -2.45
N GLN A 195 -14.50 10.50 -1.16
CA GLN A 195 -13.52 9.55 -0.60
C GLN A 195 -12.06 9.87 -0.98
N LYS A 196 -11.70 11.15 -1.05
CA LYS A 196 -10.34 11.58 -1.38
C LYS A 196 -9.59 12.09 -0.14
N LEU A 197 -8.26 11.94 -0.18
CA LEU A 197 -7.32 12.29 0.88
C LEU A 197 -6.17 13.13 0.31
N GLU A 198 -5.75 14.16 1.02
CA GLU A 198 -4.62 14.98 0.60
C GLU A 198 -3.29 14.25 0.84
N ALA A 199 -2.54 13.95 -0.21
CA ALA A 199 -1.16 13.50 -0.11
C ALA A 199 -0.30 14.68 0.39
N PHE A 200 -0.03 14.68 1.71
CA PHE A 200 0.53 15.84 2.40
C PHE A 200 2.05 15.85 2.41
N ALA A 201 2.68 14.69 2.61
CA ALA A 201 4.13 14.56 2.68
C ALA A 201 4.57 13.10 2.45
N GLU A 202 5.81 12.92 2.08
CA GLU A 202 6.50 11.62 2.17
C GLU A 202 6.81 11.28 3.64
N CYS A 203 6.97 9.99 3.95
CA CYS A 203 7.09 9.51 5.32
C CYS A 203 8.00 8.29 5.46
N PRO A 204 9.26 8.46 5.87
CA PRO A 204 10.06 9.69 5.86
C PRO A 204 10.31 10.19 4.43
N PRO A 205 10.98 11.33 4.25
CA PRO A 205 11.30 11.82 2.90
C PRO A 205 11.99 10.75 2.06
N ILE A 206 11.51 10.59 0.82
CA ILE A 206 12.02 9.56 -0.10
C ILE A 206 13.37 10.02 -0.65
N PRO A 207 14.44 9.19 -0.53
CA PRO A 207 15.75 9.53 -1.11
C PRO A 207 15.64 9.70 -2.63
N GLN A 208 16.27 10.75 -3.18
CA GLN A 208 16.21 11.06 -4.63
C GLN A 208 16.82 9.99 -5.56
N GLN A 209 17.45 8.94 -5.02
CA GLN A 209 18.10 7.87 -5.80
C GLN A 209 17.14 6.83 -6.40
N ILE A 210 15.83 7.01 -6.28
CA ILE A 210 14.80 6.04 -6.71
C ILE A 210 14.41 6.20 -8.18
N ASP A 211 14.92 7.23 -8.85
CA ASP A 211 14.62 7.48 -10.25
C ASP A 211 14.89 6.24 -11.14
N ALA A 212 15.90 5.43 -10.81
CA ALA A 212 16.21 4.20 -11.56
C ALA A 212 15.15 3.09 -11.41
N GLU A 213 14.51 2.95 -10.24
CA GLU A 213 13.40 1.98 -10.07
C GLU A 213 12.12 2.49 -10.74
N ARG A 214 11.86 3.81 -10.69
CA ARG A 214 10.77 4.45 -11.43
C ARG A 214 10.99 4.34 -12.94
N GLU A 215 12.21 4.63 -13.44
CA GLU A 215 12.59 4.49 -14.84
C GLU A 215 12.39 3.05 -15.37
N MET A 216 12.56 2.03 -14.53
CA MET A 216 12.29 0.63 -14.92
C MET A 216 10.80 0.40 -15.20
N TRP A 217 9.91 1.05 -14.46
CA TRP A 217 8.45 0.98 -14.71
C TRP A 217 8.05 1.80 -15.95
N ASP A 218 8.73 2.90 -16.23
CA ASP A 218 8.52 3.71 -17.45
C ASP A 218 8.94 2.98 -18.74
N THR A 219 9.76 1.92 -18.65
CA THR A 219 10.14 1.08 -19.82
C THR A 219 9.07 0.02 -20.18
N PHE A 220 8.14 -0.26 -19.28
CA PHE A 220 6.94 -1.01 -19.63
C PHE A 220 5.97 -0.01 -20.24
N ASP A 221 5.49 -0.31 -21.45
CA ASP A 221 4.56 0.50 -22.26
C ASP A 221 3.21 0.60 -21.51
N PHE A 222 3.21 1.43 -20.45
CA PHE A 222 2.08 1.67 -19.58
C PHE A 222 1.15 2.66 -20.32
N ASP A 223 -0.06 2.23 -20.63
CA ASP A 223 -1.06 3.08 -21.27
C ASP A 223 -1.89 3.78 -20.18
N PRO A 224 -1.57 5.06 -19.85
CA PRO A 224 -2.24 5.77 -18.76
C PRO A 224 -3.75 5.94 -18.98
N ASP A 225 -4.24 5.78 -20.23
CA ASP A 225 -5.66 5.89 -20.56
C ASP A 225 -6.43 4.58 -20.29
N LYS A 226 -5.74 3.46 -20.01
CA LYS A 226 -6.36 2.17 -19.66
C LYS A 226 -6.33 1.84 -18.17
N ASP A 227 -5.46 2.53 -17.42
CA ASP A 227 -5.28 2.31 -15.98
C ASP A 227 -6.08 3.29 -15.12
N ASP A 228 -7.16 3.86 -15.65
CA ASP A 228 -8.15 4.57 -14.85
C ASP A 228 -8.83 3.59 -13.88
N PHE A 229 -8.21 3.46 -12.68
CA PHE A 229 -8.84 2.82 -11.54
C PHE A 229 -10.05 3.67 -11.13
N ASP A 230 -11.22 3.32 -11.67
CA ASP A 230 -12.48 4.00 -11.34
C ASP A 230 -13.00 3.50 -10.00
N ILE A 231 -12.75 4.28 -8.96
CA ILE A 231 -13.26 4.02 -7.60
C ILE A 231 -14.80 4.03 -7.55
N SER A 232 -15.49 4.62 -8.56
CA SER A 232 -16.95 4.73 -8.55
C SER A 232 -17.64 3.36 -8.54
N GLU A 233 -17.03 2.33 -9.13
CA GLU A 233 -17.52 0.95 -9.07
C GLU A 233 -17.52 0.36 -7.65
N TYR A 234 -16.72 0.92 -6.73
CA TYR A 234 -16.59 0.41 -5.36
C TYR A 234 -17.44 1.18 -4.34
N ILE A 235 -17.98 2.33 -4.75
CA ILE A 235 -18.76 3.22 -3.87
C ILE A 235 -20.23 2.77 -3.79
N ASP A 236 -20.80 2.26 -4.88
CA ASP A 236 -22.25 1.95 -4.97
C ASP A 236 -22.67 0.77 -4.09
N ASP A 237 -21.75 -0.15 -3.76
CA ASP A 237 -22.06 -1.31 -2.87
C ASP A 237 -22.14 -0.93 -1.38
N TYR A 238 -21.78 0.28 -0.99
CA TYR A 238 -21.71 0.68 0.42
C TYR A 238 -22.92 1.48 0.93
N THR A 239 -23.84 1.88 0.05
CA THR A 239 -25.03 2.65 0.46
C THR A 239 -26.14 1.81 1.10
N ASP A 240 -26.06 0.47 1.04
CA ASP A 240 -27.13 -0.44 1.51
C ASP A 240 -26.87 -1.11 2.88
N TYR A 241 -25.81 -0.76 3.60
CA TYR A 241 -25.64 -1.19 4.99
C TYR A 241 -26.22 -0.16 5.96
N GLU A 242 -27.54 0.00 5.99
CA GLU A 242 -28.23 0.55 7.15
C GLU A 242 -28.12 -0.44 8.33
N ASP A 243 -27.40 0.02 9.32
CA ASP A 243 -27.48 -0.14 10.77
C ASP A 243 -28.45 -1.23 11.30
N ASP A 244 -27.96 -2.47 11.43
CA ASP A 244 -28.60 -3.48 12.30
C ASP A 244 -27.53 -4.33 13.01
N SER A 245 -26.82 -3.75 13.99
CA SER A 245 -26.29 -4.50 15.14
C SER A 245 -25.39 -3.66 16.06
N PHE A 246 -25.96 -2.82 16.91
CA PHE A 246 -25.45 -2.54 18.25
C PHE A 246 -26.61 -2.11 19.14
N SER A 247 -27.31 -3.11 19.70
CA SER A 247 -28.08 -2.96 20.94
C SER A 247 -27.28 -3.53 22.08
#